data_474d237f088337308620619e2fc418c5
#
_entry.id   474d237f088337308620619e2fc418c5
#
_cell.length_a   1.000
_cell.length_b   1.000
_cell.length_c   1.000
_cell.angle_alpha   90.00
_cell.angle_beta   90.00
_cell.angle_gamma   90.00
#
_symmetry.space_group_name_H-M   'P 1'
#
loop_
_entity.id
_entity.type
_entity.pdbx_description
1 polymer ?
#
loop_
_entity_poly.entity_id
_entity_poly.type
_entity_poly.pdbx_seq_one_letter_code
_entity_poly.pdbx_strand_id
1 'polypeptide(L)'
;AKTNFDGITYAKGASVLKQLVAWVGEDAFYEGARRYFAEHQFGATNLQDLLVALEGASRQELSSWKNAWLETSGPSTLSASWTTDAVGAITDFTLHQSGEACGGVLRPHRVTVSTWRVAAGALDRTHSFDVRIEGEQTPIDPDGVLAVPGGAASADLVVINDDDLTYAISRLDERSTDVALTYVASIDVALTRAVIWASLWNAVRDGLLDPRRFIVAVLTAVPAETEPAIRDRLLLFVAEAISSFLPGGLRTDVHDQVLATTIRLSRETQDADAWRSYTRAFIAEFAARGGDEYEATVRGFAASDNPDIAWRARRALAARGLVDAGVVEAWRSADGSGEAARMSVEALASLPIEEARSHAWDSVYSETLSNDFLTATLAGLQASSWDGEAGIEAAVDRLRSYWESHTIGMALRYANGVLAYGLDIDRDGSVERSVGLLRSWLDTNGDAPAQLRRIVIEHLDAFERDERVQRRWKQDQ
;
A
#
# COMPACT_ATOMS: atom_id res chain seq x y z
N ALA A 1 -9.03 19.37 13.51
CA ALA A 1 -9.84 18.16 13.80
C ALA A 1 -10.80 17.79 12.66
N LYS A 2 -11.37 18.74 11.91
CA LYS A 2 -12.34 18.42 10.83
C LYS A 2 -11.72 17.82 9.56
N THR A 3 -10.39 17.76 9.46
CA THR A 3 -9.64 17.40 8.24
C THR A 3 -8.76 16.15 8.38
N ASN A 4 -8.74 15.49 9.54
CA ASN A 4 -7.86 14.36 9.85
C ASN A 4 -8.59 13.02 9.95
N PHE A 5 -9.70 12.82 9.21
CA PHE A 5 -10.32 11.51 9.04
C PHE A 5 -9.61 10.74 7.91
N ASP A 6 -8.35 10.43 8.12
CA ASP A 6 -7.47 9.76 7.16
C ASP A 6 -6.74 8.57 7.81
N GLY A 7 -5.85 7.92 7.07
CA GLY A 7 -5.05 6.80 7.55
C GLY A 7 -4.20 7.12 8.79
N ILE A 8 -3.85 8.39 9.03
CA ILE A 8 -3.11 8.80 10.23
C ILE A 8 -3.97 8.59 11.47
N THR A 9 -5.21 9.05 11.44
CA THR A 9 -6.11 8.93 12.60
C THR A 9 -6.46 7.48 12.90
N TYR A 10 -6.80 6.70 11.87
CA TYR A 10 -7.31 5.34 12.07
C TYR A 10 -6.19 4.29 12.05
N ALA A 11 -5.42 4.18 10.98
CA ALA A 11 -4.44 3.11 10.84
C ALA A 11 -3.20 3.33 11.73
N LYS A 12 -2.57 4.51 11.67
CA LYS A 12 -1.44 4.83 12.54
C LYS A 12 -1.86 4.88 14.00
N GLY A 13 -3.02 5.49 14.32
CA GLY A 13 -3.55 5.56 15.68
C GLY A 13 -3.77 4.17 16.28
N ALA A 14 -4.37 3.25 15.53
CA ALA A 14 -4.55 1.86 15.96
C ALA A 14 -3.22 1.14 16.20
N SER A 15 -2.24 1.31 15.30
CA SER A 15 -0.91 0.69 15.46
C SER A 15 -0.15 1.25 16.66
N VAL A 16 -0.23 2.56 16.92
CA VAL A 16 0.40 3.18 18.10
C VAL A 16 -0.28 2.72 19.39
N LEU A 17 -1.62 2.58 19.39
CA LEU A 17 -2.34 2.03 20.53
C LEU A 17 -1.95 0.57 20.79
N LYS A 18 -1.82 -0.24 19.74
CA LYS A 18 -1.34 -1.62 19.83
C LYS A 18 0.06 -1.69 20.44
N GLN A 19 0.95 -0.77 20.02
CA GLN A 19 2.28 -0.65 20.62
C GLN A 19 2.21 -0.23 22.10
N LEU A 20 1.31 0.67 22.49
CA LEU A 20 1.12 1.05 23.88
C LEU A 20 0.68 -0.16 24.74
N VAL A 21 -0.26 -0.96 24.21
CA VAL A 21 -0.68 -2.23 24.87
C VAL A 21 0.51 -3.17 25.04
N ALA A 22 1.30 -3.37 23.99
CA ALA A 22 2.49 -4.22 24.06
C ALA A 22 3.52 -3.67 25.06
N TRP A 23 3.72 -2.34 25.09
CA TRP A 23 4.70 -1.69 25.95
C TRP A 23 4.36 -1.82 27.43
N VAL A 24 3.13 -1.51 27.83
CA VAL A 24 2.71 -1.58 29.25
C VAL A 24 2.35 -3.00 29.69
N GLY A 25 2.04 -3.89 28.77
CA GLY A 25 1.51 -5.23 28.99
C GLY A 25 -0.01 -5.25 28.99
N GLU A 26 -0.59 -6.31 28.43
CA GLU A 26 -2.03 -6.44 28.18
C GLU A 26 -2.86 -6.34 29.48
N ASP A 27 -2.48 -7.07 30.54
CA ASP A 27 -3.18 -7.03 31.82
C ASP A 27 -3.18 -5.63 32.46
N ALA A 28 -2.02 -4.96 32.43
CA ALA A 28 -1.88 -3.60 32.94
C ALA A 28 -2.68 -2.59 32.10
N PHE A 29 -2.73 -2.78 30.77
CA PHE A 29 -3.54 -1.95 29.91
C PHE A 29 -5.03 -2.08 30.23
N TYR A 30 -5.55 -3.30 30.35
CA TYR A 30 -6.96 -3.50 30.72
C TYR A 30 -7.31 -2.99 32.12
N GLU A 31 -6.42 -3.16 33.08
CA GLU A 31 -6.63 -2.61 34.41
C GLU A 31 -6.63 -1.07 34.41
N GLY A 32 -5.68 -0.44 33.70
CA GLY A 32 -5.64 1.01 33.53
C GLY A 32 -6.88 1.53 32.81
N ALA A 33 -7.34 0.85 31.75
CA ALA A 33 -8.57 1.20 31.07
C ALA A 33 -9.81 1.13 31.98
N ARG A 34 -9.92 0.09 32.82
CA ARG A 34 -11.03 0.00 33.79
C ARG A 34 -11.03 1.18 34.78
N ARG A 35 -9.85 1.54 35.31
CA ARG A 35 -9.71 2.72 36.17
C ARG A 35 -10.09 4.00 35.47
N TYR A 36 -9.55 4.21 34.27
CA TYR A 36 -9.88 5.37 33.45
C TYR A 36 -11.39 5.54 33.23
N PHE A 37 -12.10 4.48 32.82
CA PHE A 37 -13.55 4.54 32.63
C PHE A 37 -14.32 4.71 33.94
N ALA A 38 -13.87 4.13 35.04
CA ALA A 38 -14.51 4.29 36.37
C ALA A 38 -14.38 5.71 36.89
N GLU A 39 -13.20 6.33 36.73
CA GLU A 39 -12.91 7.68 37.23
C GLU A 39 -13.53 8.78 36.41
N HIS A 40 -13.68 8.55 35.09
CA HIS A 40 -14.10 9.59 34.14
C HIS A 40 -15.46 9.32 33.48
N GLN A 41 -16.27 8.39 33.99
CA GLN A 41 -17.58 8.08 33.43
C GLN A 41 -18.46 9.34 33.31
N PHE A 42 -19.10 9.50 32.16
CA PHE A 42 -19.96 10.66 31.81
C PHE A 42 -19.23 12.00 31.75
N GLY A 43 -17.91 12.03 31.85
CA GLY A 43 -17.06 13.22 31.76
C GLY A 43 -16.39 13.38 30.39
N ALA A 44 -15.83 14.56 30.15
CA ALA A 44 -14.90 14.79 29.03
C ALA A 44 -13.47 14.46 29.51
N THR A 45 -12.69 13.81 28.66
CA THR A 45 -11.34 13.38 28.96
C THR A 45 -10.35 13.78 27.87
N ASN A 46 -9.08 13.72 28.20
CA ASN A 46 -7.98 13.92 27.28
C ASN A 46 -6.97 12.75 27.37
N LEU A 47 -5.95 12.77 26.53
CA LEU A 47 -4.93 11.72 26.48
C LEU A 47 -4.22 11.53 27.83
N GLN A 48 -3.94 12.62 28.55
CA GLN A 48 -3.21 12.54 29.83
C GLN A 48 -3.98 11.76 30.89
N ASP A 49 -5.31 11.84 30.91
CA ASP A 49 -6.15 11.08 31.84
C ASP A 49 -6.01 9.56 31.63
N LEU A 50 -5.95 9.14 30.35
CA LEU A 50 -5.69 7.74 30.01
C LEU A 50 -4.27 7.31 30.42
N LEU A 51 -3.26 8.13 30.12
CA LEU A 51 -1.86 7.79 30.42
C LEU A 51 -1.63 7.66 31.94
N VAL A 52 -2.18 8.56 32.76
CA VAL A 52 -2.10 8.48 34.22
C VAL A 52 -2.69 7.18 34.75
N ALA A 53 -3.85 6.77 34.22
CA ALA A 53 -4.47 5.50 34.63
C ALA A 53 -3.61 4.29 34.23
N LEU A 54 -2.97 4.32 33.06
CA LEU A 54 -2.07 3.27 32.58
C LEU A 54 -0.75 3.25 33.38
N GLU A 55 -0.16 4.40 33.71
CA GLU A 55 1.01 4.50 34.59
C GLU A 55 0.74 3.89 35.96
N GLY A 56 -0.43 4.20 36.56
CA GLY A 56 -0.85 3.63 37.84
C GLY A 56 -1.04 2.12 37.81
N ALA A 57 -1.48 1.57 36.69
CA ALA A 57 -1.66 0.12 36.51
C ALA A 57 -0.36 -0.62 36.18
N SER A 58 0.43 -0.08 35.26
CA SER A 58 1.66 -0.71 34.75
C SER A 58 2.89 -0.46 35.63
N ARG A 59 2.84 0.56 36.47
CA ARG A 59 3.98 1.07 37.27
C ARG A 59 5.15 1.51 36.37
N GLN A 60 4.86 1.94 35.15
CA GLN A 60 5.82 2.47 34.19
C GLN A 60 5.52 3.95 33.95
N GLU A 61 6.56 4.77 33.82
CA GLU A 61 6.45 6.17 33.41
C GLU A 61 6.27 6.21 31.88
N LEU A 62 5.28 6.98 31.39
CA LEU A 62 4.91 6.99 29.97
C LEU A 62 5.18 8.32 29.26
N SER A 63 5.71 9.34 29.96
CA SER A 63 5.97 10.66 29.36
C SER A 63 6.98 10.57 28.21
N SER A 64 8.08 9.82 28.39
CA SER A 64 9.08 9.61 27.35
C SER A 64 8.48 8.85 26.14
N TRP A 65 7.68 7.82 26.41
CA TRP A 65 6.97 7.09 25.38
C TRP A 65 5.99 8.00 24.60
N LYS A 66 5.17 8.77 25.31
CA LYS A 66 4.23 9.73 24.75
C LYS A 66 4.95 10.73 23.80
N ASN A 67 6.02 11.34 24.25
CA ASN A 67 6.76 12.33 23.46
C ASN A 67 7.32 11.68 22.19
N ALA A 68 7.93 10.51 22.29
CA ALA A 68 8.51 9.80 21.15
C ALA A 68 7.46 9.35 20.14
N TRP A 69 6.30 8.87 20.58
CA TRP A 69 5.29 8.30 19.70
C TRP A 69 4.23 9.27 19.18
N LEU A 70 3.85 10.27 19.98
CA LEU A 70 2.72 11.15 19.69
C LEU A 70 3.12 12.55 19.29
N GLU A 71 4.37 12.96 19.55
CA GLU A 71 4.87 14.31 19.23
C GLU A 71 5.89 14.32 18.10
N THR A 72 6.13 13.16 17.47
CA THR A 72 7.06 13.02 16.32
C THR A 72 6.35 12.44 15.09
N SER A 73 6.85 12.77 13.91
CA SER A 73 6.36 12.27 12.63
C SER A 73 7.26 11.15 12.07
N GLY A 74 6.83 10.49 10.99
CA GLY A 74 7.57 9.45 10.30
C GLY A 74 7.58 8.10 11.04
N PRO A 75 7.96 6.99 10.40
CA PRO A 75 8.16 5.68 11.01
C PRO A 75 9.60 5.46 11.45
N SER A 76 9.83 4.65 12.50
CA SER A 76 11.14 4.04 12.74
C SER A 76 11.40 2.94 11.70
N THR A 77 12.67 2.68 11.38
CA THR A 77 13.07 1.50 10.62
C THR A 77 13.76 0.52 11.56
N LEU A 78 13.30 -0.74 11.55
CA LEU A 78 13.85 -1.85 12.33
C LEU A 78 14.48 -2.86 11.39
N SER A 79 15.70 -3.31 11.69
CA SER A 79 16.42 -4.34 10.94
C SER A 79 17.21 -5.25 11.88
N ALA A 80 17.68 -6.39 11.37
CA ALA A 80 18.53 -7.31 12.09
C ALA A 80 19.85 -7.53 11.35
N SER A 81 20.95 -7.70 12.12
CA SER A 81 22.17 -8.32 11.65
C SER A 81 22.46 -9.58 12.49
N TRP A 82 22.83 -10.64 11.83
CA TRP A 82 23.11 -11.91 12.48
C TRP A 82 24.13 -12.73 11.69
N THR A 83 24.91 -13.53 12.40
CA THR A 83 25.91 -14.42 11.81
C THR A 83 25.69 -15.83 12.30
N THR A 84 26.19 -16.81 11.55
CA THR A 84 26.12 -18.21 11.89
C THR A 84 27.52 -18.85 11.83
N ASP A 85 27.72 -19.89 12.63
CA ASP A 85 28.89 -20.74 12.53
C ASP A 85 28.80 -21.71 11.34
N ALA A 86 29.78 -22.61 11.23
CA ALA A 86 29.87 -23.58 10.15
C ALA A 86 28.75 -24.65 10.13
N VAL A 87 28.02 -24.82 11.23
CA VAL A 87 26.87 -25.73 11.34
C VAL A 87 25.53 -24.98 11.25
N GLY A 88 25.57 -23.66 10.99
CA GLY A 88 24.41 -22.83 10.82
C GLY A 88 23.81 -22.26 12.12
N ALA A 89 24.51 -22.44 13.25
CA ALA A 89 24.07 -21.88 14.52
C ALA A 89 24.30 -20.37 14.59
N ILE A 90 23.32 -19.61 15.06
CA ILE A 90 23.44 -18.16 15.24
C ILE A 90 24.46 -17.89 16.36
N THR A 91 25.50 -17.14 16.04
CA THR A 91 26.62 -16.79 16.95
C THR A 91 26.63 -15.32 17.36
N ASP A 92 25.99 -14.47 16.57
CA ASP A 92 25.80 -13.05 16.85
C ASP A 92 24.42 -12.62 16.36
N PHE A 93 23.71 -11.81 17.12
CA PHE A 93 22.41 -11.31 16.74
C PHE A 93 22.18 -9.92 17.34
N THR A 94 21.98 -8.93 16.51
CA THR A 94 21.70 -7.55 16.93
C THR A 94 20.51 -6.99 16.14
N LEU A 95 19.57 -6.42 16.86
CA LEU A 95 18.52 -5.59 16.26
C LEU A 95 18.99 -4.15 16.16
N HIS A 96 18.66 -3.50 15.05
CA HIS A 96 19.00 -2.12 14.77
C HIS A 96 17.73 -1.29 14.62
N GLN A 97 17.77 -0.07 15.13
CA GLN A 97 16.76 0.95 14.92
C GLN A 97 17.36 2.18 14.26
N SER A 98 16.74 2.66 13.17
CA SER A 98 17.01 3.99 12.60
C SER A 98 15.81 4.91 12.85
N GLY A 99 16.12 6.11 13.34
CA GLY A 99 15.16 7.21 13.51
C GLY A 99 15.23 8.26 12.38
N GLU A 100 15.91 7.99 11.28
CA GLU A 100 16.15 8.97 10.22
C GLU A 100 14.84 9.60 9.73
N ALA A 101 13.84 8.79 9.40
CA ALA A 101 12.52 9.27 8.96
C ALA A 101 11.69 9.91 10.09
N CYS A 102 12.14 9.83 11.35
CA CYS A 102 11.49 10.43 12.51
C CYS A 102 12.29 11.65 13.06
N GLY A 103 13.14 12.27 12.27
CA GLY A 103 13.97 13.40 12.72
C GLY A 103 15.04 12.99 13.73
N GLY A 104 15.55 11.77 13.69
CA GLY A 104 16.57 11.24 14.59
C GLY A 104 16.04 10.67 15.91
N VAL A 105 14.72 10.63 16.10
CA VAL A 105 14.12 10.10 17.33
C VAL A 105 14.14 8.58 17.32
N LEU A 106 14.75 7.98 18.34
CA LEU A 106 14.70 6.56 18.60
C LEU A 106 13.50 6.26 19.51
N ARG A 107 12.49 5.60 18.96
CA ARG A 107 11.27 5.27 19.70
C ARG A 107 11.45 3.99 20.51
N PRO A 108 10.88 3.91 21.71
CA PRO A 108 10.83 2.65 22.43
C PRO A 108 9.83 1.71 21.77
N HIS A 109 10.28 0.50 21.40
CA HIS A 109 9.43 -0.54 20.82
C HIS A 109 9.41 -1.78 21.72
N ARG A 110 8.28 -2.49 21.74
CA ARG A 110 8.22 -3.88 22.14
C ARG A 110 7.67 -4.67 20.96
N VAL A 111 8.45 -5.63 20.49
CA VAL A 111 8.16 -6.41 19.29
C VAL A 111 8.41 -7.89 19.54
N THR A 112 7.71 -8.74 18.82
CA THR A 112 8.03 -10.15 18.71
C THR A 112 8.99 -10.33 17.55
N VAL A 113 10.07 -11.07 17.79
CA VAL A 113 11.02 -11.52 16.78
C VAL A 113 10.89 -13.01 16.61
N SER A 114 10.84 -13.51 15.39
CA SER A 114 10.81 -14.93 15.10
C SER A 114 11.95 -15.35 14.15
N THR A 115 12.41 -16.57 14.33
CA THR A 115 13.39 -17.20 13.44
C THR A 115 12.78 -18.43 12.79
N TRP A 116 13.13 -18.63 11.51
CA TRP A 116 12.53 -19.66 10.67
C TRP A 116 13.62 -20.43 9.92
N ARG A 117 13.38 -21.71 9.68
CA ARG A 117 14.28 -22.59 8.94
C ARG A 117 13.53 -23.24 7.77
N VAL A 118 14.22 -23.38 6.65
CA VAL A 118 13.72 -24.16 5.51
C VAL A 118 13.91 -25.64 5.81
N ALA A 119 12.80 -26.38 5.88
CA ALA A 119 12.79 -27.82 6.08
C ALA A 119 11.75 -28.44 5.13
N ALA A 120 12.14 -29.50 4.42
CA ALA A 120 11.28 -30.22 3.46
C ALA A 120 10.56 -29.32 2.43
N GLY A 121 11.14 -28.16 2.07
CA GLY A 121 10.57 -27.23 1.10
C GLY A 121 9.54 -26.24 1.69
N ALA A 122 9.46 -26.12 3.01
CA ALA A 122 8.61 -25.19 3.74
C ALA A 122 9.39 -24.45 4.84
N LEU A 123 8.80 -23.38 5.40
CA LEU A 123 9.35 -22.65 6.53
C LEU A 123 8.74 -23.13 7.83
N ASP A 124 9.59 -23.64 8.70
CA ASP A 124 9.24 -24.00 10.09
C ASP A 124 9.76 -22.93 11.05
N ARG A 125 8.89 -22.41 11.93
CA ARG A 125 9.28 -21.46 12.98
C ARG A 125 10.10 -22.17 14.05
N THR A 126 11.35 -21.75 14.21
CA THR A 126 12.25 -22.32 15.21
C THR A 126 12.14 -21.67 16.58
N HIS A 127 12.03 -20.33 16.60
CA HIS A 127 11.87 -19.53 17.82
C HIS A 127 10.91 -18.37 17.63
N SER A 128 10.36 -17.88 18.75
CA SER A 128 9.61 -16.64 18.84
C SER A 128 9.83 -16.07 20.24
N PHE A 129 10.21 -14.79 20.33
CA PHE A 129 10.50 -14.13 21.59
C PHE A 129 10.24 -12.62 21.51
N ASP A 130 9.88 -12.05 22.66
CA ASP A 130 9.64 -10.62 22.80
C ASP A 130 10.93 -9.87 23.09
N VAL A 131 11.07 -8.70 22.46
CA VAL A 131 12.21 -7.80 22.66
C VAL A 131 11.73 -6.37 22.90
N ARG A 132 12.39 -5.67 23.83
CA ARG A 132 12.32 -4.22 23.97
C ARG A 132 13.49 -3.58 23.23
N ILE A 133 13.19 -2.62 22.35
CA ILE A 133 14.17 -1.85 21.57
C ILE A 133 14.06 -0.41 22.06
N GLU A 134 15.15 0.14 22.64
CA GLU A 134 15.15 1.49 23.21
C GLU A 134 16.27 2.38 22.64
N GLY A 135 17.20 1.82 21.87
CA GLY A 135 18.36 2.51 21.30
C GLY A 135 18.58 2.17 19.84
N GLU A 136 19.69 2.61 19.27
CA GLU A 136 20.09 2.29 17.89
C GLU A 136 20.42 0.81 17.70
N GLN A 137 20.92 0.16 18.74
CA GLN A 137 21.31 -1.26 18.72
C GLN A 137 20.81 -1.96 19.98
N THR A 138 20.26 -3.14 19.79
CA THR A 138 19.83 -4.03 20.86
C THR A 138 20.44 -5.40 20.61
N PRO A 139 21.57 -5.75 21.28
CA PRO A 139 22.16 -7.08 21.20
C PRO A 139 21.21 -8.12 21.82
N ILE A 140 21.06 -9.24 21.14
CA ILE A 140 20.27 -10.39 21.58
C ILE A 140 21.26 -11.48 21.96
N ASP A 141 21.14 -12.03 23.16
CA ASP A 141 21.92 -13.17 23.59
C ASP A 141 21.39 -14.45 22.91
N PRO A 142 22.14 -15.02 21.93
CA PRO A 142 21.68 -16.22 21.22
C PRO A 142 21.56 -17.44 22.16
N ASP A 143 22.46 -17.57 23.12
CA ASP A 143 22.48 -18.71 24.06
C ASP A 143 21.32 -18.65 25.06
N GLY A 144 20.91 -17.42 25.43
CA GLY A 144 19.78 -17.22 26.36
C GLY A 144 18.41 -17.33 25.73
N VAL A 145 18.25 -16.78 24.48
CA VAL A 145 16.93 -16.63 23.85
C VAL A 145 16.67 -17.67 22.77
N LEU A 146 17.72 -18.12 22.07
CA LEU A 146 17.63 -19.05 20.95
C LEU A 146 18.12 -20.47 21.31
N ALA A 147 18.33 -20.75 22.59
CA ALA A 147 18.75 -22.06 23.04
C ALA A 147 17.66 -23.12 22.75
N VAL A 148 18.02 -24.17 22.02
CA VAL A 148 17.18 -25.36 21.82
C VAL A 148 17.74 -26.55 22.59
N PRO A 149 16.91 -27.40 23.23
CA PRO A 149 17.39 -28.63 23.84
C PRO A 149 18.08 -29.53 22.79
N GLY A 150 19.40 -29.68 22.93
CA GLY A 150 20.19 -30.58 22.09
C GLY A 150 20.83 -29.98 20.82
N GLY A 151 20.80 -28.65 20.65
CA GLY A 151 21.45 -28.01 19.51
C GLY A 151 21.49 -26.49 19.60
N ALA A 152 22.25 -25.87 18.70
CA ALA A 152 22.27 -24.42 18.53
C ALA A 152 21.14 -23.98 17.59
N ALA A 153 20.60 -22.80 17.81
CA ALA A 153 19.59 -22.21 16.94
C ALA A 153 20.16 -21.97 15.54
N SER A 154 19.49 -22.49 14.53
CA SER A 154 19.78 -22.16 13.14
C SER A 154 18.61 -21.45 12.51
N ALA A 155 18.88 -20.45 11.65
CA ALA A 155 17.84 -19.72 10.95
C ALA A 155 18.24 -19.52 9.48
N ASP A 156 17.21 -19.49 8.63
CA ASP A 156 17.31 -19.07 7.25
C ASP A 156 16.57 -17.75 7.02
N LEU A 157 15.61 -17.41 7.89
CA LEU A 157 14.83 -16.17 7.85
C LEU A 157 14.65 -15.67 9.29
N VAL A 158 14.83 -14.36 9.47
CA VAL A 158 14.51 -13.61 10.68
C VAL A 158 13.40 -12.63 10.38
N VAL A 159 12.31 -12.66 11.17
CA VAL A 159 11.18 -11.74 11.04
C VAL A 159 11.11 -10.86 12.28
N ILE A 160 11.18 -9.54 12.10
CA ILE A 160 11.04 -8.55 13.16
C ILE A 160 9.59 -8.06 13.15
N ASN A 161 9.00 -7.90 14.34
CA ASN A 161 7.61 -7.49 14.50
C ASN A 161 6.60 -8.53 13.95
N ASP A 162 6.86 -9.81 14.15
CA ASP A 162 6.06 -10.94 13.63
C ASP A 162 4.58 -10.87 14.04
N ASP A 163 4.27 -10.37 15.24
CA ASP A 163 2.90 -10.15 15.71
C ASP A 163 2.32 -8.77 15.34
N ASP A 164 3.02 -8.00 14.50
CA ASP A 164 2.63 -6.65 14.10
C ASP A 164 2.30 -5.72 15.29
N LEU A 165 3.15 -5.73 16.32
CA LEU A 165 2.93 -4.97 17.54
C LEU A 165 3.29 -3.50 17.46
N THR A 166 4.00 -3.05 16.42
CA THR A 166 4.51 -1.69 16.34
C THR A 166 4.35 -1.05 14.97
N TYR A 167 4.22 0.27 14.95
CA TYR A 167 4.25 1.08 13.72
C TYR A 167 5.70 1.38 13.34
N ALA A 168 6.29 0.53 12.55
CA ALA A 168 7.65 0.64 12.04
C ALA A 168 7.79 0.04 10.64
N ILE A 169 8.83 0.40 9.93
CA ILE A 169 9.25 -0.29 8.72
C ILE A 169 10.19 -1.41 9.15
N SER A 170 9.76 -2.66 9.03
CA SER A 170 10.62 -3.82 9.22
C SER A 170 11.40 -4.10 7.95
N ARG A 171 12.73 -4.29 8.07
CA ARG A 171 13.62 -4.63 6.97
C ARG A 171 14.15 -6.04 7.16
N LEU A 172 13.94 -6.88 6.18
CA LEU A 172 14.60 -8.16 6.09
C LEU A 172 16.06 -7.95 5.61
N ASP A 173 16.98 -8.71 6.16
CA ASP A 173 18.33 -8.82 5.59
C ASP A 173 18.29 -9.55 4.22
N GLU A 174 19.42 -9.56 3.50
CA GLU A 174 19.50 -10.13 2.15
C GLU A 174 19.12 -11.62 2.11
N ARG A 175 19.65 -12.43 3.05
CA ARG A 175 19.33 -13.86 3.14
C ARG A 175 17.86 -14.07 3.47
N SER A 176 17.33 -13.36 4.45
CA SER A 176 15.91 -13.41 4.83
C SER A 176 15.01 -12.99 3.67
N THR A 177 15.41 -11.99 2.86
CA THR A 177 14.69 -11.55 1.67
C THR A 177 14.60 -12.67 0.63
N ASP A 178 15.70 -13.34 0.30
CA ASP A 178 15.72 -14.40 -0.70
C ASP A 178 14.88 -15.62 -0.27
N VAL A 179 14.98 -15.98 1.00
CA VAL A 179 14.17 -17.06 1.59
C VAL A 179 12.69 -16.70 1.61
N ALA A 180 12.36 -15.47 2.02
CA ALA A 180 10.97 -15.00 2.04
C ALA A 180 10.32 -15.00 0.65
N LEU A 181 11.01 -14.49 -0.38
CA LEU A 181 10.52 -14.49 -1.77
C LEU A 181 10.17 -15.90 -2.29
N THR A 182 10.86 -16.92 -1.78
CA THR A 182 10.67 -18.30 -2.20
C THR A 182 9.62 -19.05 -1.39
N TYR A 183 9.59 -18.84 -0.06
CA TYR A 183 8.90 -19.75 0.86
C TYR A 183 7.80 -19.11 1.70
N VAL A 184 7.54 -17.80 1.63
CA VAL A 184 6.55 -17.13 2.48
C VAL A 184 5.17 -17.76 2.41
N ALA A 185 4.76 -18.29 1.24
CA ALA A 185 3.46 -18.95 1.06
C ALA A 185 3.32 -20.26 1.87
N SER A 186 4.43 -20.84 2.37
CA SER A 186 4.40 -22.05 3.19
C SER A 186 4.14 -21.79 4.68
N ILE A 187 4.11 -20.54 5.10
CA ILE A 187 3.84 -20.15 6.51
C ILE A 187 2.34 -20.24 6.78
N ASP A 188 1.95 -21.02 7.79
CA ASP A 188 0.52 -21.19 8.15
C ASP A 188 -0.11 -19.93 8.75
N VAL A 189 0.65 -19.13 9.51
CA VAL A 189 0.15 -17.94 10.20
C VAL A 189 0.00 -16.78 9.23
N ALA A 190 -1.24 -16.39 8.96
CA ALA A 190 -1.57 -15.32 8.00
C ALA A 190 -0.95 -13.98 8.37
N LEU A 191 -0.93 -13.63 9.68
CA LEU A 191 -0.33 -12.37 10.15
C LEU A 191 1.17 -12.31 9.83
N THR A 192 1.91 -13.37 10.08
CA THR A 192 3.34 -13.49 9.75
C THR A 192 3.55 -13.30 8.23
N ARG A 193 2.73 -13.97 7.39
CA ARG A 193 2.79 -13.75 5.94
C ARG A 193 2.56 -12.28 5.57
N ALA A 194 1.56 -11.64 6.17
CA ALA A 194 1.27 -10.23 5.92
C ALA A 194 2.43 -9.30 6.32
N VAL A 195 3.08 -9.54 7.46
CA VAL A 195 4.26 -8.77 7.91
C VAL A 195 5.43 -8.94 6.96
N ILE A 196 5.72 -10.17 6.52
CA ILE A 196 6.79 -10.44 5.55
C ILE A 196 6.50 -9.76 4.21
N TRP A 197 5.28 -9.90 3.67
CA TRP A 197 4.89 -9.22 2.43
C TRP A 197 4.95 -7.70 2.53
N ALA A 198 4.57 -7.11 3.67
CA ALA A 198 4.71 -5.68 3.90
C ALA A 198 6.19 -5.25 3.94
N SER A 199 7.08 -6.06 4.53
CA SER A 199 8.52 -5.81 4.54
C SER A 199 9.11 -5.85 3.14
N LEU A 200 8.77 -6.86 2.33
CA LEU A 200 9.19 -6.98 0.92
C LEU A 200 8.65 -5.82 0.07
N TRP A 201 7.38 -5.46 0.25
CA TRP A 201 6.78 -4.33 -0.45
C TRP A 201 7.47 -2.99 -0.12
N ASN A 202 7.76 -2.74 1.14
CA ASN A 202 8.54 -1.56 1.55
C ASN A 202 9.95 -1.57 0.93
N ALA A 203 10.57 -2.75 0.78
CA ALA A 203 11.86 -2.85 0.10
C ALA A 203 11.76 -2.52 -1.40
N VAL A 204 10.68 -2.92 -2.08
CA VAL A 204 10.40 -2.51 -3.49
C VAL A 204 10.25 -0.99 -3.59
N ARG A 205 9.40 -0.40 -2.74
CA ARG A 205 9.13 1.05 -2.73
C ARG A 205 10.38 1.90 -2.47
N ASP A 206 11.32 1.38 -1.69
CA ASP A 206 12.55 2.09 -1.38
C ASP A 206 13.69 1.76 -2.36
N GLY A 207 13.41 0.95 -3.40
CA GLY A 207 14.37 0.53 -4.42
C GLY A 207 15.43 -0.45 -3.90
N LEU A 208 15.18 -1.12 -2.79
CA LEU A 208 16.08 -2.12 -2.20
C LEU A 208 15.84 -3.53 -2.75
N LEU A 209 14.65 -3.78 -3.30
CA LEU A 209 14.25 -5.04 -3.93
C LEU A 209 13.79 -4.77 -5.36
N ASP A 210 14.28 -5.56 -6.32
CA ASP A 210 13.85 -5.50 -7.72
C ASP A 210 12.33 -5.79 -7.82
N PRO A 211 11.53 -4.87 -8.39
CA PRO A 211 10.08 -5.07 -8.58
C PRO A 211 9.76 -6.36 -9.33
N ARG A 212 10.59 -6.79 -10.30
CA ARG A 212 10.38 -8.02 -11.08
C ARG A 212 10.47 -9.26 -10.19
N ARG A 213 11.46 -9.32 -9.28
CA ARG A 213 11.59 -10.41 -8.31
C ARG A 213 10.38 -10.50 -7.38
N PHE A 214 9.91 -9.35 -6.90
CA PHE A 214 8.71 -9.27 -6.07
C PHE A 214 7.46 -9.75 -6.83
N ILE A 215 7.25 -9.29 -8.08
CA ILE A 215 6.11 -9.68 -8.90
C ILE A 215 6.11 -11.20 -9.15
N VAL A 216 7.24 -11.78 -9.51
CA VAL A 216 7.38 -13.24 -9.71
C VAL A 216 7.05 -14.01 -8.43
N ALA A 217 7.55 -13.55 -7.27
CA ALA A 217 7.27 -14.17 -5.98
C ALA A 217 5.76 -14.11 -5.64
N VAL A 218 5.11 -12.96 -5.85
CA VAL A 218 3.66 -12.81 -5.64
C VAL A 218 2.87 -13.74 -6.56
N LEU A 219 3.15 -13.73 -7.87
CA LEU A 219 2.43 -14.60 -8.83
C LEU A 219 2.59 -16.09 -8.53
N THR A 220 3.72 -16.46 -7.91
CA THR A 220 3.98 -17.85 -7.46
C THR A 220 3.22 -18.17 -6.16
N ALA A 221 3.12 -17.22 -5.25
CA ALA A 221 2.55 -17.42 -3.92
C ALA A 221 1.01 -17.33 -3.87
N VAL A 222 0.39 -16.45 -4.68
CA VAL A 222 -1.06 -16.18 -4.59
C VAL A 222 -1.96 -17.40 -4.80
N PRO A 223 -1.60 -18.47 -5.55
CA PRO A 223 -2.43 -19.67 -5.61
C PRO A 223 -2.58 -20.41 -4.28
N ALA A 224 -1.57 -20.30 -3.40
CA ALA A 224 -1.56 -20.92 -2.08
C ALA A 224 -2.08 -19.98 -0.97
N GLU A 225 -2.30 -18.68 -1.27
CA GLU A 225 -2.78 -17.72 -0.26
C GLU A 225 -4.26 -17.95 0.07
N THR A 226 -4.52 -18.28 1.34
CA THR A 226 -5.86 -18.61 1.84
C THR A 226 -6.64 -17.39 2.32
N GLU A 227 -5.95 -16.28 2.67
CA GLU A 227 -6.60 -15.06 3.14
C GLU A 227 -6.94 -14.12 1.98
N PRO A 228 -8.23 -13.89 1.69
CA PRO A 228 -8.65 -13.07 0.57
C PRO A 228 -8.08 -11.64 0.62
N ALA A 229 -7.99 -11.04 1.82
CA ALA A 229 -7.48 -9.68 1.99
C ALA A 229 -5.98 -9.58 1.64
N ILE A 230 -5.18 -10.58 1.98
CA ILE A 230 -3.75 -10.64 1.63
C ILE A 230 -3.63 -10.83 0.11
N ARG A 231 -4.35 -11.78 -0.47
CA ARG A 231 -4.35 -12.06 -1.92
C ARG A 231 -4.71 -10.82 -2.73
N ASP A 232 -5.80 -10.13 -2.39
CA ASP A 232 -6.22 -8.91 -3.08
C ASP A 232 -5.16 -7.82 -2.96
N ARG A 233 -4.57 -7.64 -1.77
CA ARG A 233 -3.51 -6.65 -1.55
C ARG A 233 -2.27 -6.95 -2.36
N LEU A 234 -1.84 -8.20 -2.45
CA LEU A 234 -0.69 -8.60 -3.24
C LEU A 234 -0.88 -8.34 -4.73
N LEU A 235 -2.06 -8.63 -5.28
CA LEU A 235 -2.37 -8.32 -6.67
C LEU A 235 -2.41 -6.82 -6.96
N LEU A 236 -2.87 -6.00 -6.00
CA LEU A 236 -2.76 -4.54 -6.09
C LEU A 236 -1.29 -4.08 -6.05
N PHE A 237 -0.46 -4.66 -5.20
CA PHE A 237 0.98 -4.35 -5.17
C PHE A 237 1.68 -4.72 -6.48
N VAL A 238 1.27 -5.81 -7.16
CA VAL A 238 1.77 -6.14 -8.50
C VAL A 238 1.44 -5.03 -9.49
N ALA A 239 0.20 -4.58 -9.54
CA ALA A 239 -0.22 -3.50 -10.43
C ALA A 239 0.53 -2.18 -10.15
N GLU A 240 0.69 -1.81 -8.86
CA GLU A 240 1.45 -0.63 -8.44
C GLU A 240 2.95 -0.79 -8.77
N ALA A 241 3.54 -1.97 -8.55
CA ALA A 241 4.94 -2.23 -8.89
C ALA A 241 5.21 -2.03 -10.39
N ILE A 242 4.30 -2.47 -11.25
CA ILE A 242 4.43 -2.27 -12.70
C ILE A 242 4.30 -0.79 -13.07
N SER A 243 3.24 -0.13 -12.58
CA SER A 243 2.92 1.24 -12.99
C SER A 243 3.90 2.28 -12.42
N SER A 244 4.37 2.11 -11.17
CA SER A 244 5.16 3.10 -10.45
C SER A 244 6.66 2.80 -10.46
N PHE A 245 7.07 1.52 -10.38
CA PHE A 245 8.47 1.17 -10.11
C PHE A 245 9.22 0.52 -11.27
N LEU A 246 8.52 0.08 -12.33
CA LEU A 246 9.16 -0.39 -13.55
C LEU A 246 9.26 0.72 -14.60
N PRO A 247 10.43 0.92 -15.22
CA PRO A 247 10.56 1.73 -16.44
C PRO A 247 9.68 1.16 -17.57
N GLY A 248 9.18 2.04 -18.46
CA GLY A 248 8.27 1.64 -19.54
C GLY A 248 8.77 0.51 -20.39
N GLY A 249 10.08 0.51 -20.72
CA GLY A 249 10.72 -0.55 -21.50
C GLY A 249 10.67 -1.95 -20.90
N LEU A 250 10.44 -2.06 -19.57
CA LEU A 250 10.34 -3.34 -18.85
C LEU A 250 8.91 -3.80 -18.59
N ARG A 251 7.92 -2.94 -18.82
CA ARG A 251 6.52 -3.22 -18.43
C ARG A 251 5.86 -4.28 -19.31
N THR A 252 6.17 -4.30 -20.61
CA THR A 252 5.46 -5.14 -21.59
C THR A 252 5.46 -6.62 -21.21
N ASP A 253 6.64 -7.21 -21.00
CA ASP A 253 6.78 -8.63 -20.69
C ASP A 253 6.16 -8.99 -19.35
N VAL A 254 6.25 -8.08 -18.37
CA VAL A 254 5.66 -8.27 -17.05
C VAL A 254 4.14 -8.22 -17.12
N HIS A 255 3.57 -7.27 -17.86
CA HIS A 255 2.13 -7.22 -18.15
C HIS A 255 1.62 -8.51 -18.76
N ASP A 256 2.30 -9.02 -19.79
CA ASP A 256 1.93 -10.26 -20.48
C ASP A 256 1.98 -11.46 -19.53
N GLN A 257 2.99 -11.52 -18.65
CA GLN A 257 3.09 -12.55 -17.60
C GLN A 257 1.93 -12.48 -16.60
N VAL A 258 1.56 -11.28 -16.14
CA VAL A 258 0.45 -11.08 -15.18
C VAL A 258 -0.87 -11.46 -15.82
N LEU A 259 -1.14 -11.02 -17.06
CA LEU A 259 -2.34 -11.39 -17.83
C LEU A 259 -2.47 -12.91 -17.95
N ALA A 260 -1.43 -13.59 -18.45
CA ALA A 260 -1.45 -15.04 -18.64
C ALA A 260 -1.65 -15.79 -17.30
N THR A 261 -0.99 -15.33 -16.23
CA THR A 261 -1.08 -15.97 -14.93
C THR A 261 -2.46 -15.78 -14.30
N THR A 262 -2.96 -14.55 -14.27
CA THR A 262 -4.23 -14.24 -13.59
C THR A 262 -5.43 -14.86 -14.30
N ILE A 263 -5.46 -14.87 -15.64
CA ILE A 263 -6.54 -15.54 -16.37
C ILE A 263 -6.49 -17.08 -16.22
N ARG A 264 -5.31 -17.68 -16.19
CA ARG A 264 -5.15 -19.10 -15.91
C ARG A 264 -5.67 -19.43 -14.51
N LEU A 265 -5.25 -18.70 -13.48
CA LEU A 265 -5.69 -18.91 -12.10
C LEU A 265 -7.20 -18.72 -11.94
N SER A 266 -7.80 -17.75 -12.63
CA SER A 266 -9.25 -17.55 -12.58
C SER A 266 -10.04 -18.73 -13.19
N ARG A 267 -9.46 -19.43 -14.16
CA ARG A 267 -10.08 -20.63 -14.79
C ARG A 267 -9.88 -21.91 -13.98
N GLU A 268 -8.78 -22.00 -13.24
CA GLU A 268 -8.40 -23.22 -12.50
C GLU A 268 -9.01 -23.26 -11.09
N THR A 269 -9.25 -22.11 -10.46
CA THR A 269 -9.77 -22.06 -9.08
C THR A 269 -11.23 -22.46 -8.98
N GLN A 270 -11.57 -23.15 -7.88
CA GLN A 270 -12.97 -23.45 -7.48
C GLN A 270 -13.44 -22.52 -6.35
N ASP A 271 -12.52 -21.75 -5.75
CA ASP A 271 -12.83 -20.78 -4.70
C ASP A 271 -13.39 -19.50 -5.31
N ALA A 272 -14.58 -19.08 -4.86
CA ALA A 272 -15.28 -17.93 -5.42
C ALA A 272 -14.59 -16.59 -5.11
N ASP A 273 -13.92 -16.48 -3.96
CA ASP A 273 -13.18 -15.26 -3.58
C ASP A 273 -11.88 -15.19 -4.39
N ALA A 274 -11.18 -16.30 -4.54
CA ALA A 274 -9.99 -16.37 -5.40
C ALA A 274 -10.34 -16.06 -6.86
N TRP A 275 -11.44 -16.61 -7.37
CA TRP A 275 -11.92 -16.30 -8.71
C TRP A 275 -12.15 -14.79 -8.91
N ARG A 276 -12.81 -14.14 -7.95
CA ARG A 276 -13.03 -12.68 -8.00
C ARG A 276 -11.72 -11.91 -8.00
N SER A 277 -10.78 -12.26 -7.11
CA SER A 277 -9.48 -11.62 -7.01
C SER A 277 -8.70 -11.71 -8.32
N TYR A 278 -8.56 -12.91 -8.89
CA TYR A 278 -7.82 -13.12 -10.13
C TYR A 278 -8.51 -12.49 -11.34
N THR A 279 -9.84 -12.57 -11.41
CA THR A 279 -10.60 -11.97 -12.51
C THR A 279 -10.50 -10.44 -12.48
N ARG A 280 -10.56 -9.81 -11.30
CA ARG A 280 -10.36 -8.36 -11.14
C ARG A 280 -8.95 -7.94 -11.56
N ALA A 281 -7.93 -8.66 -11.13
CA ALA A 281 -6.55 -8.39 -11.50
C ALA A 281 -6.33 -8.53 -13.02
N PHE A 282 -6.85 -9.59 -13.62
CA PHE A 282 -6.80 -9.79 -15.08
C PHE A 282 -7.48 -8.66 -15.84
N ILE A 283 -8.69 -8.25 -15.44
CA ILE A 283 -9.43 -7.17 -16.11
C ILE A 283 -8.69 -5.83 -15.97
N ALA A 284 -8.14 -5.54 -14.80
CA ALA A 284 -7.36 -4.31 -14.57
C ALA A 284 -6.10 -4.28 -15.44
N GLU A 285 -5.41 -5.42 -15.54
CA GLU A 285 -4.22 -5.58 -16.35
C GLU A 285 -4.53 -5.46 -17.85
N PHE A 286 -5.64 -6.07 -18.30
CA PHE A 286 -6.12 -5.91 -19.67
C PHE A 286 -6.47 -4.44 -20.00
N ALA A 287 -7.06 -3.71 -19.05
CA ALA A 287 -7.32 -2.28 -19.23
C ALA A 287 -6.01 -1.48 -19.47
N ALA A 288 -4.95 -1.81 -18.71
CA ALA A 288 -3.65 -1.13 -18.82
C ALA A 288 -2.89 -1.50 -20.09
N ARG A 289 -2.83 -2.80 -20.45
CA ARG A 289 -1.94 -3.31 -21.51
C ARG A 289 -2.67 -3.62 -22.82
N GLY A 290 -3.91 -4.14 -22.76
CA GLY A 290 -4.62 -4.74 -23.89
C GLY A 290 -4.20 -6.18 -24.13
N GLY A 291 -4.39 -6.63 -25.36
CA GLY A 291 -4.10 -7.97 -25.85
C GLY A 291 -5.30 -8.51 -26.63
N ASP A 292 -5.21 -8.59 -27.96
CA ASP A 292 -6.32 -8.96 -28.84
C ASP A 292 -6.84 -10.36 -28.52
N GLU A 293 -5.95 -11.26 -28.07
CA GLU A 293 -6.29 -12.64 -27.69
C GLU A 293 -7.19 -12.72 -26.43
N TYR A 294 -7.24 -11.66 -25.62
CA TYR A 294 -8.05 -11.61 -24.40
C TYR A 294 -9.38 -10.88 -24.57
N GLU A 295 -9.58 -10.15 -25.68
CA GLU A 295 -10.79 -9.35 -25.89
C GLU A 295 -12.09 -10.18 -25.75
N ALA A 296 -12.16 -11.35 -26.37
CA ALA A 296 -13.32 -12.21 -26.28
C ALA A 296 -13.62 -12.67 -24.84
N THR A 297 -12.58 -12.90 -24.04
CA THR A 297 -12.70 -13.25 -22.62
C THR A 297 -13.26 -12.07 -21.82
N VAL A 298 -12.74 -10.86 -22.03
CA VAL A 298 -13.22 -9.65 -21.34
C VAL A 298 -14.67 -9.31 -21.76
N ARG A 299 -15.04 -9.50 -23.03
CA ARG A 299 -16.44 -9.38 -23.48
C ARG A 299 -17.36 -10.40 -22.78
N GLY A 300 -16.88 -11.61 -22.53
CA GLY A 300 -17.60 -12.61 -21.72
C GLY A 300 -17.80 -12.11 -20.28
N PHE A 301 -16.78 -11.52 -19.65
CA PHE A 301 -16.92 -10.93 -18.31
C PHE A 301 -17.85 -9.72 -18.29
N ALA A 302 -17.91 -8.91 -19.36
CA ALA A 302 -18.84 -7.78 -19.48
C ALA A 302 -20.32 -8.21 -19.49
N ALA A 303 -20.60 -9.48 -19.80
CA ALA A 303 -21.93 -10.12 -19.76
C ALA A 303 -22.15 -10.96 -18.49
N SER A 304 -21.25 -10.91 -17.52
CA SER A 304 -21.36 -11.66 -16.25
C SER A 304 -22.57 -11.24 -15.43
N ASP A 305 -23.18 -12.21 -14.73
CA ASP A 305 -24.23 -11.94 -13.73
C ASP A 305 -23.69 -11.27 -12.45
N ASN A 306 -22.37 -11.27 -12.25
CA ASN A 306 -21.72 -10.53 -11.16
C ASN A 306 -21.54 -9.06 -11.57
N PRO A 307 -22.29 -8.10 -10.98
CA PRO A 307 -22.26 -6.70 -11.42
C PRO A 307 -20.89 -6.05 -11.32
N ASP A 308 -20.10 -6.36 -10.28
CA ASP A 308 -18.76 -5.81 -10.09
C ASP A 308 -17.82 -6.25 -11.23
N ILE A 309 -17.82 -7.54 -11.56
CA ILE A 309 -17.01 -8.09 -12.67
C ILE A 309 -17.48 -7.51 -14.00
N ALA A 310 -18.80 -7.48 -14.24
CA ALA A 310 -19.37 -6.97 -15.47
C ALA A 310 -18.97 -5.52 -15.73
N TRP A 311 -19.13 -4.64 -14.75
CA TRP A 311 -18.80 -3.22 -14.91
C TRP A 311 -17.29 -2.96 -15.02
N ARG A 312 -16.46 -3.70 -14.30
CA ARG A 312 -14.99 -3.63 -14.50
C ARG A 312 -14.59 -4.00 -15.91
N ALA A 313 -15.14 -5.07 -16.46
CA ALA A 313 -14.88 -5.50 -17.83
C ALA A 313 -15.42 -4.49 -18.86
N ARG A 314 -16.61 -3.94 -18.67
CA ARG A 314 -17.20 -2.88 -19.50
C ARG A 314 -16.31 -1.64 -19.55
N ARG A 315 -15.82 -1.18 -18.38
CA ARG A 315 -14.85 -0.08 -18.29
C ARG A 315 -13.55 -0.41 -19.01
N ALA A 316 -13.00 -1.61 -18.83
CA ALA A 316 -11.77 -2.03 -19.49
C ALA A 316 -11.91 -2.02 -21.01
N LEU A 317 -13.05 -2.49 -21.56
CA LEU A 317 -13.36 -2.40 -22.98
C LEU A 317 -13.47 -0.95 -23.47
N ALA A 318 -14.10 -0.07 -22.68
CA ALA A 318 -14.19 1.36 -22.98
C ALA A 318 -12.81 2.03 -23.00
N ALA A 319 -11.99 1.81 -21.96
CA ALA A 319 -10.65 2.36 -21.84
C ALA A 319 -9.72 1.92 -23.01
N ARG A 320 -9.98 0.75 -23.58
CA ARG A 320 -9.26 0.24 -24.75
C ARG A 320 -9.84 0.68 -26.11
N GLY A 321 -10.94 1.46 -26.09
CA GLY A 321 -11.61 1.88 -27.32
C GLY A 321 -12.30 0.75 -28.09
N LEU A 322 -12.56 -0.39 -27.43
CA LEU A 322 -13.19 -1.58 -28.04
C LEU A 322 -14.73 -1.48 -28.07
N VAL A 323 -15.27 -0.45 -27.45
CA VAL A 323 -16.70 -0.08 -27.45
C VAL A 323 -16.80 1.46 -27.52
N ASP A 324 -17.94 1.94 -28.02
CA ASP A 324 -18.25 3.36 -28.07
C ASP A 324 -19.20 3.80 -26.93
N ALA A 325 -19.48 5.09 -26.84
CA ALA A 325 -20.36 5.67 -25.84
C ALA A 325 -21.79 5.10 -25.93
N GLY A 326 -22.29 4.80 -27.13
CA GLY A 326 -23.62 4.23 -27.33
C GLY A 326 -23.77 2.84 -26.68
N VAL A 327 -22.72 2.02 -26.74
CA VAL A 327 -22.70 0.71 -26.09
C VAL A 327 -22.68 0.88 -24.56
N VAL A 328 -21.91 1.82 -24.02
CA VAL A 328 -21.88 2.09 -22.57
C VAL A 328 -23.25 2.57 -22.07
N GLU A 329 -23.91 3.46 -22.79
CA GLU A 329 -25.26 3.93 -22.46
C GLU A 329 -26.32 2.82 -22.59
N ALA A 330 -26.17 1.88 -23.51
CA ALA A 330 -27.03 0.71 -23.59
C ALA A 330 -26.89 -0.19 -22.36
N TRP A 331 -25.67 -0.43 -21.88
CA TRP A 331 -25.43 -1.16 -20.63
C TRP A 331 -26.02 -0.46 -19.40
N ARG A 332 -25.87 0.86 -19.33
CA ARG A 332 -26.47 1.66 -18.25
C ARG A 332 -28.01 1.58 -18.25
N SER A 333 -28.60 1.67 -19.44
CA SER A 333 -30.07 1.61 -19.61
C SER A 333 -30.64 0.24 -19.25
N ALA A 334 -29.85 -0.82 -19.43
CA ALA A 334 -30.23 -2.19 -19.04
C ALA A 334 -30.10 -2.48 -17.54
N ASP A 335 -29.27 -1.67 -16.83
CA ASP A 335 -29.02 -1.80 -15.38
C ASP A 335 -29.42 -0.49 -14.69
N GLY A 336 -30.62 -0.46 -14.11
CA GLY A 336 -31.20 0.71 -13.45
C GLY A 336 -30.64 1.02 -12.05
N SER A 337 -29.57 0.33 -11.61
CA SER A 337 -28.96 0.55 -10.29
C SER A 337 -28.18 1.87 -10.20
N GLY A 338 -28.09 2.44 -9.00
CA GLY A 338 -27.26 3.63 -8.74
C GLY A 338 -25.76 3.35 -8.97
N GLU A 339 -25.33 2.11 -8.75
CA GLU A 339 -23.95 1.70 -9.03
C GLU A 339 -23.66 1.68 -10.54
N ALA A 340 -24.59 1.16 -11.36
CA ALA A 340 -24.47 1.24 -12.82
C ALA A 340 -24.36 2.68 -13.33
N ALA A 341 -25.13 3.61 -12.73
CA ALA A 341 -25.03 5.02 -13.07
C ALA A 341 -23.62 5.58 -12.79
N ARG A 342 -23.01 5.23 -11.66
CA ARG A 342 -21.65 5.65 -11.30
C ARG A 342 -20.60 5.01 -12.22
N MET A 343 -20.68 3.70 -12.43
CA MET A 343 -19.73 2.95 -13.24
C MET A 343 -19.79 3.31 -14.74
N SER A 344 -20.97 3.70 -15.25
CA SER A 344 -21.10 4.17 -16.62
C SER A 344 -20.40 5.51 -16.83
N VAL A 345 -20.44 6.42 -15.84
CA VAL A 345 -19.69 7.69 -15.91
C VAL A 345 -18.19 7.43 -15.96
N GLU A 346 -17.67 6.51 -15.14
CA GLU A 346 -16.27 6.10 -15.18
C GLU A 346 -15.89 5.49 -16.55
N ALA A 347 -16.75 4.62 -17.11
CA ALA A 347 -16.51 4.01 -18.42
C ALA A 347 -16.56 5.04 -19.57
N LEU A 348 -17.50 5.98 -19.56
CA LEU A 348 -17.57 7.05 -20.56
C LEU A 348 -16.34 7.96 -20.52
N ALA A 349 -15.90 8.36 -19.32
CA ALA A 349 -14.72 9.18 -19.13
C ALA A 349 -13.41 8.45 -19.51
N SER A 350 -13.41 7.10 -19.56
CA SER A 350 -12.24 6.29 -19.92
C SER A 350 -12.09 6.09 -21.45
N LEU A 351 -13.09 6.48 -22.26
CA LEU A 351 -13.00 6.33 -23.72
C LEU A 351 -11.81 7.14 -24.28
N PRO A 352 -10.94 6.52 -25.11
CA PRO A 352 -9.75 7.17 -25.65
C PRO A 352 -10.05 8.06 -26.86
N ILE A 353 -11.08 8.92 -26.76
CA ILE A 353 -11.52 9.86 -27.78
C ILE A 353 -11.63 11.26 -27.19
N GLU A 354 -11.25 12.27 -27.98
CA GLU A 354 -11.17 13.68 -27.56
C GLU A 354 -12.49 14.21 -27.03
N GLU A 355 -13.61 13.89 -27.71
CA GLU A 355 -14.95 14.33 -27.31
C GLU A 355 -15.34 13.83 -25.90
N ALA A 356 -15.07 12.55 -25.60
CA ALA A 356 -15.37 11.98 -24.29
C ALA A 356 -14.51 12.62 -23.18
N ARG A 357 -13.24 12.88 -23.47
CA ARG A 357 -12.31 13.52 -22.53
C ARG A 357 -12.68 14.97 -22.26
N SER A 358 -12.99 15.73 -23.32
CA SER A 358 -13.46 17.11 -23.17
C SER A 358 -14.74 17.17 -22.32
N HIS A 359 -15.70 16.31 -22.61
CA HIS A 359 -16.94 16.22 -21.85
C HIS A 359 -16.69 15.85 -20.37
N ALA A 360 -15.77 14.91 -20.10
CA ALA A 360 -15.41 14.52 -18.74
C ALA A 360 -14.78 15.71 -17.98
N TRP A 361 -13.85 16.45 -18.59
CA TRP A 361 -13.27 17.66 -17.98
C TRP A 361 -14.29 18.76 -17.75
N ASP A 362 -15.18 19.04 -18.71
CA ASP A 362 -16.25 20.00 -18.53
C ASP A 362 -17.15 19.63 -17.34
N SER A 363 -17.41 18.33 -17.18
CA SER A 363 -18.17 17.80 -16.05
C SER A 363 -17.45 18.01 -14.71
N VAL A 364 -16.13 17.75 -14.64
CA VAL A 364 -15.30 17.98 -13.44
C VAL A 364 -15.37 19.42 -12.96
N TYR A 365 -15.42 20.37 -13.89
CA TYR A 365 -15.48 21.80 -13.58
C TYR A 365 -16.90 22.34 -13.39
N SER A 366 -17.93 21.51 -13.59
CA SER A 366 -19.30 21.90 -13.35
C SER A 366 -19.63 21.84 -11.84
N GLU A 367 -20.48 22.77 -11.37
CA GLU A 367 -20.93 22.80 -9.97
C GLU A 367 -21.98 21.71 -9.62
N THR A 368 -22.32 20.85 -10.58
CA THR A 368 -23.47 19.93 -10.46
C THR A 368 -23.08 18.50 -10.11
N LEU A 369 -21.78 18.13 -10.12
CA LEU A 369 -21.33 16.78 -9.77
C LEU A 369 -21.45 16.47 -8.27
N SER A 370 -21.92 15.26 -7.96
CA SER A 370 -21.78 14.71 -6.61
C SER A 370 -20.32 14.24 -6.38
N ASN A 371 -19.97 14.05 -5.10
CA ASN A 371 -18.66 13.50 -4.73
C ASN A 371 -18.33 12.17 -5.45
N ASP A 372 -19.33 11.29 -5.59
CA ASP A 372 -19.14 9.96 -6.18
C ASP A 372 -18.96 10.03 -7.70
N PHE A 373 -19.73 10.91 -8.37
CA PHE A 373 -19.58 11.13 -9.80
C PHE A 373 -18.26 11.86 -10.14
N LEU A 374 -17.81 12.80 -9.30
CA LEU A 374 -16.49 13.41 -9.46
C LEU A 374 -15.39 12.34 -9.37
N THR A 375 -15.46 11.46 -8.38
CA THR A 375 -14.49 10.37 -8.22
C THR A 375 -14.50 9.43 -9.44
N ALA A 376 -15.70 9.05 -9.92
CA ALA A 376 -15.84 8.17 -11.09
C ALA A 376 -15.30 8.83 -12.37
N THR A 377 -15.58 10.12 -12.60
CA THR A 377 -15.09 10.86 -13.76
C THR A 377 -13.56 10.94 -13.76
N LEU A 378 -12.96 11.29 -12.62
CA LEU A 378 -11.51 11.36 -12.48
C LEU A 378 -10.85 9.99 -12.65
N ALA A 379 -11.44 8.91 -12.09
CA ALA A 379 -10.95 7.56 -12.29
C ALA A 379 -11.01 7.10 -13.75
N GLY A 380 -12.05 7.49 -14.49
CA GLY A 380 -12.15 7.24 -15.93
C GLY A 380 -11.09 8.00 -16.73
N LEU A 381 -10.89 9.28 -16.44
CA LEU A 381 -9.84 10.08 -17.06
C LEU A 381 -8.45 9.50 -16.85
N GLN A 382 -8.16 8.92 -15.68
CA GLN A 382 -6.88 8.25 -15.39
C GLN A 382 -6.72 6.92 -16.13
N ALA A 383 -7.81 6.21 -16.39
CA ALA A 383 -7.77 4.91 -17.06
C ALA A 383 -7.50 5.04 -18.57
N SER A 384 -7.84 6.17 -19.18
CA SER A 384 -7.41 6.50 -20.53
C SER A 384 -5.97 6.98 -20.47
N SER A 385 -5.08 6.43 -21.34
CA SER A 385 -3.71 6.95 -21.44
C SER A 385 -3.77 8.48 -21.63
N TRP A 386 -3.21 9.20 -20.66
CA TRP A 386 -3.18 10.67 -20.66
C TRP A 386 -2.20 11.18 -21.72
N ASP A 387 -2.48 10.95 -23.00
CA ASP A 387 -1.66 11.49 -24.09
C ASP A 387 -1.90 12.98 -24.35
N GLY A 388 -2.83 13.59 -23.61
CA GLY A 388 -3.10 15.02 -23.66
C GLY A 388 -2.35 15.78 -22.59
N GLU A 389 -1.11 16.19 -22.84
CA GLU A 389 -0.26 16.99 -21.94
C GLU A 389 -0.97 18.24 -21.39
N ALA A 390 -1.77 18.91 -22.21
CA ALA A 390 -2.52 20.10 -21.82
C ALA A 390 -3.53 19.87 -20.69
N GLY A 391 -4.05 18.67 -20.51
CA GLY A 391 -5.08 18.37 -19.50
C GLY A 391 -4.55 18.38 -18.09
N ILE A 392 -3.36 17.80 -17.84
CA ILE A 392 -2.75 17.71 -16.49
C ILE A 392 -2.29 19.09 -16.02
N GLU A 393 -1.56 19.81 -16.87
CA GLU A 393 -1.08 21.17 -16.54
C GLU A 393 -2.26 22.08 -16.18
N ALA A 394 -3.29 22.11 -17.02
CA ALA A 394 -4.49 22.90 -16.76
C ALA A 394 -5.23 22.47 -15.47
N ALA A 395 -5.23 21.19 -15.15
CA ALA A 395 -5.85 20.68 -13.92
C ALA A 395 -5.03 21.04 -12.68
N VAL A 396 -3.70 20.98 -12.75
CA VAL A 396 -2.81 21.39 -11.65
C VAL A 396 -2.89 22.90 -11.42
N ASP A 397 -2.95 23.73 -12.47
CA ASP A 397 -3.15 25.17 -12.36
C ASP A 397 -4.46 25.53 -11.66
N ARG A 398 -5.49 24.71 -11.80
CA ARG A 398 -6.80 24.90 -11.15
C ARG A 398 -6.89 24.37 -9.72
N LEU A 399 -5.89 23.68 -9.19
CA LEU A 399 -5.92 23.10 -7.83
C LEU A 399 -6.36 24.12 -6.77
N ARG A 400 -5.78 25.32 -6.79
CA ARG A 400 -6.09 26.36 -5.81
C ARG A 400 -7.50 26.89 -5.99
N SER A 401 -7.88 27.31 -7.20
CA SER A 401 -9.20 27.87 -7.47
C SER A 401 -10.33 26.86 -7.21
N TYR A 402 -10.10 25.59 -7.53
CA TYR A 402 -11.05 24.52 -7.25
C TYR A 402 -11.18 24.29 -5.72
N TRP A 403 -10.08 24.32 -4.98
CA TRP A 403 -10.07 24.20 -3.52
C TRP A 403 -10.85 25.32 -2.85
N GLU A 404 -10.72 26.56 -3.33
CA GLU A 404 -11.37 27.73 -2.76
C GLU A 404 -12.86 27.85 -3.11
N SER A 405 -13.31 27.26 -4.24
CA SER A 405 -14.69 27.38 -4.74
C SER A 405 -15.60 26.20 -4.41
N HIS A 406 -15.05 25.05 -4.01
CA HIS A 406 -15.84 23.84 -3.77
C HIS A 406 -15.82 23.38 -2.30
N THR A 407 -16.71 22.43 -1.97
CA THR A 407 -16.70 21.83 -0.63
C THR A 407 -15.37 21.07 -0.40
N ILE A 408 -14.93 20.99 0.85
CA ILE A 408 -13.69 20.28 1.19
C ILE A 408 -13.69 18.83 0.70
N GLY A 409 -14.84 18.16 0.69
CA GLY A 409 -14.95 16.78 0.19
C GLY A 409 -14.70 16.68 -1.32
N MET A 410 -15.16 17.64 -2.11
CA MET A 410 -14.88 17.72 -3.55
C MET A 410 -13.44 18.17 -3.81
N ALA A 411 -12.95 19.17 -3.09
CA ALA A 411 -11.60 19.67 -3.23
C ALA A 411 -10.55 18.60 -2.97
N LEU A 412 -10.73 17.76 -1.94
CA LEU A 412 -9.86 16.62 -1.65
C LEU A 412 -9.88 15.58 -2.78
N ARG A 413 -11.06 15.25 -3.31
CA ARG A 413 -11.20 14.28 -4.41
C ARG A 413 -10.57 14.81 -5.70
N TYR A 414 -10.80 16.09 -5.99
CA TYR A 414 -10.18 16.72 -7.15
C TYR A 414 -8.65 16.69 -7.05
N ALA A 415 -8.09 17.19 -5.95
CA ALA A 415 -6.63 17.25 -5.78
C ALA A 415 -5.99 15.85 -5.86
N ASN A 416 -6.51 14.86 -5.12
CA ASN A 416 -5.98 13.49 -5.21
C ASN A 416 -6.24 12.84 -6.58
N GLY A 417 -7.38 13.12 -7.21
CA GLY A 417 -7.74 12.53 -8.49
C GLY A 417 -6.90 13.06 -9.65
N VAL A 418 -6.66 14.35 -9.74
CA VAL A 418 -5.84 14.93 -10.81
C VAL A 418 -4.35 14.66 -10.64
N LEU A 419 -3.89 14.36 -9.44
CA LEU A 419 -2.48 14.06 -9.15
C LEU A 419 -2.16 12.56 -9.19
N ALA A 420 -3.14 11.66 -9.35
CA ALA A 420 -2.95 10.21 -9.36
C ALA A 420 -2.61 9.67 -10.76
N TYR A 421 -1.65 10.24 -11.45
CA TYR A 421 -1.16 9.73 -12.73
C TYR A 421 0.22 9.05 -12.56
N GLY A 422 0.61 8.23 -13.54
CA GLY A 422 1.87 7.49 -13.50
C GLY A 422 3.04 8.30 -14.06
N LEU A 423 4.23 8.07 -13.51
CA LEU A 423 5.49 8.54 -14.04
C LEU A 423 6.18 7.41 -14.82
N ASP A 424 6.78 7.75 -15.97
CA ASP A 424 7.59 6.83 -16.76
C ASP A 424 8.85 7.54 -17.27
N ILE A 425 10.02 7.14 -16.76
CA ILE A 425 11.29 7.75 -17.14
C ILE A 425 11.73 7.46 -18.58
N ASP A 426 11.10 6.49 -19.24
CA ASP A 426 11.35 6.18 -20.66
C ASP A 426 10.52 7.03 -21.62
N ARG A 427 9.54 7.77 -21.08
CA ARG A 427 8.72 8.71 -21.84
C ARG A 427 9.27 10.13 -21.73
N ASP A 428 9.55 10.74 -22.89
CA ASP A 428 10.08 12.10 -22.97
C ASP A 428 9.16 13.11 -22.24
N GLY A 429 9.78 13.94 -21.41
CA GLY A 429 9.11 14.97 -20.64
C GLY A 429 8.24 14.48 -19.48
N SER A 430 8.17 13.17 -19.18
CA SER A 430 7.32 12.64 -18.11
C SER A 430 7.77 13.12 -16.72
N VAL A 431 9.08 13.22 -16.46
CA VAL A 431 9.62 13.71 -15.19
C VAL A 431 9.30 15.20 -14.99
N GLU A 432 9.49 16.01 -16.02
CA GLU A 432 9.19 17.45 -16.01
C GLU A 432 7.71 17.71 -15.78
N ARG A 433 6.83 16.94 -16.42
CA ARG A 433 5.36 17.05 -16.25
C ARG A 433 4.88 16.58 -14.88
N SER A 434 5.60 15.70 -14.24
CA SER A 434 5.26 15.19 -12.90
C SER A 434 5.99 15.98 -11.81
N VAL A 435 7.27 15.73 -11.64
CA VAL A 435 8.09 16.32 -10.59
C VAL A 435 8.25 17.84 -10.80
N GLY A 436 8.58 18.27 -12.04
CA GLY A 436 8.81 19.68 -12.35
C GLY A 436 7.57 20.54 -12.16
N LEU A 437 6.41 20.05 -12.65
CA LEU A 437 5.12 20.76 -12.53
C LEU A 437 4.72 20.97 -11.06
N LEU A 438 4.81 19.92 -10.21
CA LEU A 438 4.42 20.04 -8.80
C LEU A 438 5.40 20.90 -7.99
N ARG A 439 6.70 20.84 -8.27
CA ARG A 439 7.67 21.76 -7.66
C ARG A 439 7.36 23.21 -8.01
N SER A 440 7.13 23.52 -9.30
CA SER A 440 6.77 24.85 -9.76
C SER A 440 5.47 25.34 -9.11
N TRP A 441 4.47 24.47 -8.99
CA TRP A 441 3.22 24.81 -8.31
C TRP A 441 3.44 25.16 -6.84
N LEU A 442 4.25 24.39 -6.10
CA LEU A 442 4.57 24.65 -4.70
C LEU A 442 5.33 25.97 -4.49
N ASP A 443 6.23 26.31 -5.42
CA ASP A 443 7.02 27.55 -5.39
C ASP A 443 6.13 28.78 -5.62
N THR A 444 5.18 28.68 -6.55
CA THR A 444 4.28 29.79 -6.92
C THR A 444 3.07 29.92 -6.00
N ASN A 445 2.72 28.88 -5.20
CA ASN A 445 1.56 28.85 -4.31
C ASN A 445 1.98 28.70 -2.82
N GLY A 446 2.98 29.47 -2.38
CA GLY A 446 3.50 29.43 -1.00
C GLY A 446 2.45 29.75 0.06
N ASP A 447 1.45 30.56 -0.28
CA ASP A 447 0.32 31.01 0.56
C ASP A 447 -0.97 30.18 0.39
N ALA A 448 -0.95 29.11 -0.42
CA ALA A 448 -2.10 28.23 -0.58
C ALA A 448 -2.43 27.49 0.73
N PRO A 449 -3.68 27.02 0.91
CA PRO A 449 -4.10 26.30 2.11
C PRO A 449 -3.15 25.15 2.46
N ALA A 450 -2.71 25.09 3.72
CA ALA A 450 -1.72 24.13 4.19
C ALA A 450 -2.07 22.66 3.86
N GLN A 451 -3.36 22.31 3.91
CA GLN A 451 -3.82 20.97 3.56
C GLN A 451 -3.67 20.66 2.07
N LEU A 452 -3.96 21.63 1.18
CA LEU A 452 -3.74 21.47 -0.25
C LEU A 452 -2.25 21.33 -0.56
N ARG A 453 -1.40 22.19 0.05
CA ARG A 453 0.05 22.08 -0.09
C ARG A 453 0.57 20.71 0.36
N ARG A 454 0.04 20.19 1.48
CA ARG A 454 0.40 18.85 1.97
C ARG A 454 0.11 17.77 0.93
N ILE A 455 -1.06 17.78 0.31
CA ILE A 455 -1.43 16.80 -0.75
C ILE A 455 -0.44 16.88 -1.92
N VAL A 456 -0.12 18.08 -2.38
CA VAL A 456 0.84 18.26 -3.49
C VAL A 456 2.24 17.77 -3.10
N ILE A 457 2.69 18.02 -1.85
CA ILE A 457 3.97 17.50 -1.34
C ILE A 457 3.98 15.98 -1.26
N GLU A 458 2.89 15.35 -0.80
CA GLU A 458 2.76 13.89 -0.71
C GLU A 458 2.83 13.23 -2.11
N HIS A 459 2.19 13.83 -3.13
CA HIS A 459 2.29 13.35 -4.52
C HIS A 459 3.67 13.62 -5.12
N LEU A 460 4.28 14.76 -4.83
CA LEU A 460 5.65 15.05 -5.28
C LEU A 460 6.64 14.03 -4.72
N ASP A 461 6.58 13.73 -3.41
CA ASP A 461 7.41 12.69 -2.78
C ASP A 461 7.21 11.31 -3.45
N ALA A 462 5.96 10.98 -3.79
CA ALA A 462 5.66 9.75 -4.51
C ALA A 462 6.33 9.71 -5.89
N PHE A 463 6.22 10.77 -6.70
CA PHE A 463 6.87 10.83 -8.02
C PHE A 463 8.40 10.83 -7.93
N GLU A 464 8.99 11.53 -6.97
CA GLU A 464 10.44 11.53 -6.76
C GLU A 464 10.95 10.14 -6.36
N ARG A 465 10.16 9.38 -5.58
CA ARG A 465 10.45 8.00 -5.25
C ARG A 465 10.34 7.10 -6.49
N ASP A 466 9.25 7.22 -7.25
CA ASP A 466 9.01 6.42 -8.46
C ASP A 466 10.15 6.65 -9.47
N GLU A 467 10.55 7.90 -9.71
CA GLU A 467 11.69 8.25 -10.56
C GLU A 467 12.97 7.59 -10.07
N ARG A 468 13.29 7.73 -8.77
CA ARG A 468 14.50 7.16 -8.17
C ARG A 468 14.56 5.64 -8.32
N VAL A 469 13.45 4.96 -8.07
CA VAL A 469 13.35 3.50 -8.16
C VAL A 469 13.46 3.03 -9.61
N GLN A 470 12.74 3.69 -10.54
CA GLN A 470 12.81 3.35 -11.96
C GLN A 470 14.23 3.56 -12.52
N ARG A 471 14.93 4.67 -12.16
CA ARG A 471 16.31 4.92 -12.59
C ARG A 471 17.28 3.87 -12.08
N ARG A 472 17.11 3.41 -10.84
CA ARG A 472 17.92 2.33 -10.28
C ARG A 472 17.80 1.07 -11.11
N TRP A 473 16.60 0.60 -11.36
CA TRP A 473 16.38 -0.69 -12.06
C TRP A 473 16.52 -0.61 -13.58
N LYS A 474 16.60 0.59 -14.15
CA LYS A 474 17.03 0.79 -15.55
C LYS A 474 18.54 0.60 -15.73
N GLN A 475 19.36 0.92 -14.72
CA GLN A 475 20.83 0.80 -14.79
C GLN A 475 21.32 -0.63 -14.62
N ASP A 476 20.52 -1.50 -14.02
CA ASP A 476 20.87 -2.91 -13.75
C ASP A 476 20.45 -3.85 -14.92
N GLN A 477 20.29 -3.31 -16.12
CA GLN A 477 20.10 -4.04 -17.38
C GLN A 477 21.45 -4.18 -18.09
#